data_d70e5c3b41f6bf3c66da3108fa678cb9
#
_entry.id   d70e5c3b41f6bf3c66da3108fa678cb9
#
_cell.length_a   1.000
_cell.length_b   1.000
_cell.length_c   1.000
_cell.angle_alpha   90.00
_cell.angle_beta   90.00
_cell.angle_gamma   90.00
#
_symmetry.space_group_name_H-M   'P 1'
#
loop_
_entity.id
_entity.type
_entity.pdbx_description
1 polymer ?
#
loop_
_entity_poly.entity_id
_entity_poly.type
_entity_poly.pdbx_seq_one_letter_code
_entity_poly.pdbx_strand_id
1 'polypeptide(L)'
;MSRAFVKEDVDPPERSGRKRSASGLPPGATNYITARGAKHLRDELQKLRAANAKSERIAELEQILASVHVVDPPDQESNSVVFGATVTVKDKKGRTETYTIVGVDELDLEPDAVSWISPIGKALLAADMGDWITLDDGRTAKILTIEFKTR
;
A
#
# COMPACT_ATOMS: atom_id res chain seq x y z
N MET A 1 -36.75 0.04 0.84
CA MET A 1 -36.44 -0.20 1.01
C MET A 1 -36.12 -0.51 1.29
N SER A 2 -35.94 -0.46 0.93
CA SER A 2 -35.38 -0.72 1.13
C SER A 2 -34.82 -0.97 1.30
N ARG A 3 -34.61 -0.74 0.95
CA ARG A 3 -33.87 -0.94 1.07
C ARG A 3 -33.31 -1.16 1.22
N ALA A 4 -33.37 -0.85 0.97
CA ALA A 4 -32.64 -1.04 1.14
C ALA A 4 -32.06 -1.35 1.20
N PHE A 5 -31.96 -1.11 0.96
CA PHE A 5 -31.23 -1.36 1.09
C PHE A 5 -30.66 -1.76 0.97
N VAL A 6 -30.86 -1.48 0.87
CA VAL A 6 -30.09 -1.84 0.82
C VAL A 6 -29.57 -2.36 0.74
N LYS A 7 -29.43 -2.29 0.49
CA LYS A 7 -28.75 -2.77 0.44
C LYS A 7 -28.24 -3.18 0.16
N GLU A 8 -28.09 -2.89 0.07
CA GLU A 8 -27.41 -3.24 -0.07
C GLU A 8 -26.85 -3.62 -0.31
N ASP A 9 -26.87 -3.53 -0.62
CA ASP A 9 -26.01 -3.80 -0.61
C ASP A 9 -25.55 -4.43 -0.77
N VAL A 10 -25.33 -4.68 -1.08
CA VAL A 10 -24.75 -5.29 -1.07
C VAL A 10 -24.37 -6.18 -1.33
N ASP A 11 -23.94 -6.58 -1.68
CA ASP A 11 -23.50 -7.40 -1.90
C ASP A 11 -23.16 -8.31 -2.14
N PRO A 12 -22.91 -8.42 -2.63
CA PRO A 12 -22.71 -9.69 -2.76
C PRO A 12 -21.59 -10.33 -3.18
N PRO A 13 -21.17 -10.68 -3.43
CA PRO A 13 -20.48 -11.71 -3.23
C PRO A 13 -19.33 -12.20 -3.96
N GLU A 14 -18.73 -11.66 -4.76
CA GLU A 14 -17.50 -12.11 -5.32
C GLU A 14 -16.44 -12.17 -4.24
N ARG A 15 -16.05 -13.35 -3.88
CA ARG A 15 -15.27 -13.57 -2.66
C ARG A 15 -13.88 -13.00 -2.72
N SER A 16 -13.18 -13.25 -3.81
CA SER A 16 -11.81 -12.73 -3.93
C SER A 16 -11.80 -11.22 -4.03
N GLY A 17 -12.74 -10.63 -4.77
CA GLY A 17 -12.86 -9.19 -4.83
C GLY A 17 -13.14 -8.61 -3.47
N ARG A 18 -13.92 -9.32 -2.69
CA ARG A 18 -14.27 -8.88 -1.35
C ARG A 18 -13.07 -8.89 -0.41
N LYS A 19 -12.22 -9.91 -0.49
CA LYS A 19 -11.01 -9.95 0.30
C LYS A 19 -10.11 -8.77 0.00
N ARG A 20 -9.97 -8.44 -1.25
CA ARG A 20 -9.15 -7.31 -1.65
C ARG A 20 -9.77 -6.00 -1.21
N SER A 21 -11.09 -5.91 -1.27
CA SER A 21 -11.78 -4.74 -0.76
C SER A 21 -11.56 -4.58 0.73
N ALA A 22 -11.46 -5.69 1.45
CA ALA A 22 -11.18 -5.64 2.89
C ALA A 22 -9.80 -5.05 3.18
N SER A 23 -8.89 -5.08 2.21
CA SER A 23 -7.59 -4.41 2.33
C SER A 23 -7.70 -2.90 2.13
N GLY A 24 -8.88 -2.40 1.79
CA GLY A 24 -9.12 -0.97 1.66
C GLY A 24 -9.12 -0.43 0.25
N LEU A 25 -8.86 -1.25 -0.76
CA LEU A 25 -8.82 -0.78 -2.15
C LEU A 25 -10.24 -0.52 -2.67
N PRO A 26 -10.55 0.71 -3.10
CA PRO A 26 -11.90 1.01 -3.61
C PRO A 26 -12.19 0.25 -4.90
N PRO A 27 -13.47 -0.06 -5.17
CA PRO A 27 -13.84 -0.69 -6.43
C PRO A 27 -13.39 0.17 -7.61
N GLY A 28 -12.83 -0.47 -8.62
CA GLY A 28 -12.37 0.21 -9.82
C GLY A 28 -11.04 0.93 -9.71
N ALA A 29 -10.46 0.98 -8.51
CA ALA A 29 -9.17 1.62 -8.33
C ALA A 29 -8.06 0.72 -8.88
N THR A 30 -7.02 1.35 -9.43
CA THR A 30 -5.84 0.62 -9.87
C THR A 30 -5.09 0.08 -8.65
N ASN A 31 -4.69 -1.18 -8.71
CA ASN A 31 -3.95 -1.80 -7.63
C ASN A 31 -2.45 -1.63 -7.87
N TYR A 32 -1.89 -0.59 -7.29
CA TYR A 32 -0.46 -0.33 -7.42
C TYR A 32 0.35 -1.19 -6.46
N ILE A 33 1.53 -1.59 -6.90
CA ILE A 33 2.46 -2.34 -6.06
C ILE A 33 3.88 -1.85 -6.38
N THR A 34 4.76 -1.85 -5.39
CA THR A 34 6.16 -1.51 -5.63
C THR A 34 6.84 -2.67 -6.37
N ALA A 35 7.91 -2.36 -7.13
CA ALA A 35 8.67 -3.40 -7.81
C ALA A 35 9.20 -4.43 -6.81
N ARG A 36 9.63 -3.98 -5.64
CA ARG A 36 10.13 -4.83 -4.58
C ARG A 36 9.04 -5.75 -4.03
N GLY A 37 7.84 -5.19 -3.83
CA GLY A 37 6.70 -5.97 -3.36
C GLY A 37 6.27 -7.02 -4.37
N ALA A 38 6.22 -6.64 -5.65
CA ALA A 38 5.87 -7.58 -6.72
C ALA A 38 6.87 -8.74 -6.78
N LYS A 39 8.15 -8.43 -6.67
CA LYS A 39 9.18 -9.48 -6.65
C LYS A 39 8.98 -10.43 -5.48
N HIS A 40 8.70 -9.87 -4.31
CA HIS A 40 8.46 -10.69 -3.11
C HIS A 40 7.29 -11.65 -3.29
N LEU A 41 6.19 -11.15 -3.86
CA LEU A 41 5.01 -12.00 -4.09
C LEU A 41 5.29 -13.07 -5.15
N ARG A 42 6.02 -12.72 -6.20
CA ARG A 42 6.40 -13.71 -7.21
C ARG A 42 7.29 -14.80 -6.64
N ASP A 43 8.24 -14.42 -5.78
CA ASP A 43 9.12 -15.38 -5.14
C ASP A 43 8.34 -16.32 -4.22
N GLU A 44 7.39 -15.77 -3.47
CA GLU A 44 6.52 -16.58 -2.61
C GLU A 44 5.72 -17.59 -3.44
N LEU A 45 5.13 -17.14 -4.54
CA LEU A 45 4.35 -18.01 -5.42
C LEU A 45 5.22 -19.12 -6.00
N GLN A 46 6.43 -18.79 -6.44
CA GLN A 46 7.35 -19.79 -6.99
C GLN A 46 7.72 -20.84 -5.94
N LYS A 47 7.96 -20.42 -4.71
CA LYS A 47 8.29 -21.36 -3.63
C LYS A 47 7.13 -22.31 -3.34
N LEU A 48 5.92 -21.78 -3.32
CA LEU A 48 4.73 -22.61 -3.05
C LEU A 48 4.51 -23.63 -4.17
N ARG A 49 4.70 -23.21 -5.42
CA ARG A 49 4.56 -24.11 -6.57
C ARG A 49 5.64 -25.19 -6.57
N ALA A 50 6.89 -24.82 -6.25
CA ALA A 50 7.99 -25.76 -6.20
C ALA A 50 7.80 -26.80 -5.10
N ALA A 51 7.13 -26.43 -4.04
CA ALA A 51 6.85 -27.35 -2.91
C ALA A 51 5.59 -28.19 -3.18
N ASN A 52 4.93 -28.03 -4.32
CA ASN A 52 3.66 -28.67 -4.64
C ASN A 52 2.60 -28.41 -3.56
N ALA A 53 2.68 -27.25 -2.93
CA ALA A 53 1.73 -26.87 -1.90
C ALA A 53 0.34 -26.69 -2.51
N LYS A 54 -0.67 -27.26 -1.86
CA LYS A 54 -2.06 -27.03 -2.23
C LYS A 54 -2.60 -25.99 -1.27
N SER A 55 -2.63 -24.74 -1.71
CA SER A 55 -2.92 -23.64 -0.82
C SER A 55 -3.77 -22.60 -1.54
N GLU A 56 -4.73 -22.05 -0.82
CA GLU A 56 -5.51 -20.92 -1.32
C GLU A 56 -4.59 -19.73 -1.59
N ARG A 57 -3.45 -19.67 -0.93
CA ARG A 57 -2.48 -18.60 -1.14
C ARG A 57 -1.95 -18.57 -2.56
N ILE A 58 -1.79 -19.75 -3.20
CA ILE A 58 -1.35 -19.81 -4.60
C ILE A 58 -2.35 -19.09 -5.50
N ALA A 59 -3.64 -19.41 -5.37
CA ALA A 59 -4.67 -18.76 -6.18
C ALA A 59 -4.73 -17.26 -5.89
N GLU A 60 -4.61 -16.88 -4.63
CA GLU A 60 -4.60 -15.49 -4.22
C GLU A 60 -3.43 -14.73 -4.85
N LEU A 61 -2.23 -15.29 -4.77
CA LEU A 61 -1.04 -14.67 -5.36
C LEU A 61 -1.16 -14.53 -6.87
N GLU A 62 -1.68 -15.56 -7.53
CA GLU A 62 -1.88 -15.49 -8.97
C GLU A 62 -2.84 -14.38 -9.35
N GLN A 63 -3.92 -14.25 -8.59
CA GLN A 63 -4.91 -13.21 -8.84
C GLN A 63 -4.34 -11.81 -8.59
N ILE A 64 -3.60 -11.64 -7.49
CA ILE A 64 -2.96 -10.36 -7.18
C ILE A 64 -2.00 -9.98 -8.30
N LEU A 65 -1.09 -10.90 -8.66
CA LEU A 65 -0.07 -10.61 -9.66
C LEU A 65 -0.66 -10.34 -11.05
N ALA A 66 -1.83 -10.91 -11.34
CA ALA A 66 -2.51 -10.64 -12.62
C ALA A 66 -3.12 -9.25 -12.67
N SER A 67 -3.39 -8.63 -11.54
CA SER A 67 -4.13 -7.37 -11.47
C SER A 67 -3.27 -6.16 -11.08
N VAL A 68 -2.07 -6.37 -10.54
CA VAL A 68 -1.28 -5.24 -10.05
C VAL A 68 -0.61 -4.46 -11.16
N HIS A 69 -0.45 -3.17 -10.88
CA HIS A 69 0.35 -2.28 -11.72
C HIS A 69 1.63 -1.97 -10.98
N VAL A 70 2.74 -2.46 -11.50
CA VAL A 70 4.04 -2.31 -10.83
C VAL A 70 4.58 -0.90 -11.07
N VAL A 71 4.94 -0.23 -9.98
CA VAL A 71 5.52 1.11 -10.04
C VAL A 71 6.99 1.02 -9.66
N ASP A 72 7.85 1.38 -10.58
CA ASP A 72 9.28 1.40 -10.32
C ASP A 72 9.68 2.68 -9.60
N PRO A 73 10.71 2.64 -8.74
CA PRO A 73 11.20 3.87 -8.11
C PRO A 73 11.77 4.82 -9.17
N PRO A 74 11.65 6.14 -8.94
CA PRO A 74 12.23 7.09 -9.88
C PRO A 74 13.75 6.98 -9.92
N ASP A 75 14.33 7.34 -11.07
CA ASP A 75 15.78 7.27 -11.26
C ASP A 75 16.52 8.35 -10.49
N GLN A 76 15.83 9.42 -10.12
CA GLN A 76 16.44 10.57 -9.47
C GLN A 76 15.75 10.85 -8.15
N GLU A 77 16.46 11.52 -7.26
CA GLU A 77 15.86 11.97 -6.01
C GLU A 77 14.70 12.93 -6.32
N SER A 78 13.70 12.88 -5.46
CA SER A 78 12.51 13.70 -5.62
C SER A 78 12.29 14.53 -4.37
N ASN A 79 11.86 15.79 -4.56
CA ASN A 79 11.42 16.64 -3.45
C ASN A 79 9.95 16.42 -3.13
N SER A 80 9.26 15.64 -3.93
CA SER A 80 7.84 15.32 -3.72
C SER A 80 7.70 13.87 -3.31
N VAL A 81 6.74 13.59 -2.43
CA VAL A 81 6.45 12.22 -2.03
C VAL A 81 5.67 11.55 -3.14
N VAL A 82 6.17 10.42 -3.59
CA VAL A 82 5.49 9.62 -4.63
C VAL A 82 5.31 8.19 -4.12
N PHE A 83 4.51 7.40 -4.82
CA PHE A 83 4.27 6.01 -4.45
C PHE A 83 5.60 5.25 -4.35
N GLY A 84 5.73 4.45 -3.32
CA GLY A 84 6.95 3.69 -3.06
C GLY A 84 8.00 4.41 -2.23
N ALA A 85 7.76 5.69 -1.92
CA ALA A 85 8.72 6.48 -1.15
C ALA A 85 8.75 6.06 0.32
N THR A 86 9.93 6.11 0.91
CA THR A 86 10.13 5.98 2.35
C THR A 86 10.36 7.39 2.89
N VAL A 87 9.44 7.84 3.72
CA VAL A 87 9.41 9.22 4.21
C VAL A 87 9.70 9.24 5.71
N THR A 88 10.67 10.04 6.12
CA THR A 88 10.95 10.26 7.54
C THR A 88 10.39 11.63 7.91
N VAL A 89 9.59 11.66 8.98
CA VAL A 89 8.98 12.89 9.48
C VAL A 89 9.41 13.12 10.93
N LYS A 90 9.37 14.38 11.35
CA LYS A 90 9.75 14.78 12.70
C LYS A 90 8.66 15.68 13.27
N ASP A 91 8.13 15.31 14.44
CA ASP A 91 7.10 16.10 15.07
C ASP A 91 7.71 17.29 15.85
N LYS A 92 6.85 18.13 16.44
CA LYS A 92 7.30 19.33 17.14
C LYS A 92 8.10 19.01 18.40
N LYS A 93 7.99 17.79 18.92
CA LYS A 93 8.73 17.35 20.09
C LYS A 93 10.07 16.69 19.74
N GLY A 94 10.38 16.63 18.45
CA GLY A 94 11.63 16.04 17.98
C GLY A 94 11.58 14.54 17.75
N ARG A 95 10.41 13.90 17.88
CA ARG A 95 10.28 12.48 17.62
C ARG A 95 10.20 12.24 16.11
N THR A 96 10.89 11.22 15.64
CA THR A 96 10.88 10.87 14.22
C THR A 96 10.10 9.59 14.01
N GLU A 97 9.42 9.51 12.87
CA GLU A 97 8.71 8.30 12.42
C GLU A 97 8.97 8.13 10.94
N THR A 98 8.98 6.88 10.50
CA THR A 98 9.24 6.56 9.10
C THR A 98 8.04 5.82 8.53
N TYR A 99 7.67 6.18 7.31
CA TYR A 99 6.55 5.55 6.59
C TYR A 99 7.00 5.20 5.18
N THR A 100 6.66 3.98 4.74
CA THR A 100 6.89 3.57 3.36
C THR A 100 5.54 3.40 2.69
N ILE A 101 5.30 4.14 1.60
CA ILE A 101 4.01 4.14 0.91
C ILE A 101 3.99 3.01 -0.10
N VAL A 102 3.10 2.05 0.13
CA VAL A 102 3.06 0.83 -0.67
C VAL A 102 1.62 0.49 -1.07
N GLY A 103 1.47 -0.57 -1.85
CA GLY A 103 0.16 -1.07 -2.25
C GLY A 103 -0.49 -1.91 -1.16
N VAL A 104 -1.79 -2.15 -1.31
CA VAL A 104 -2.57 -2.85 -0.28
C VAL A 104 -2.14 -4.30 -0.09
N ASP A 105 -1.51 -4.91 -1.08
CA ASP A 105 -1.09 -6.31 -1.00
C ASP A 105 0.32 -6.50 -0.46
N GLU A 106 0.99 -5.42 -0.05
CA GLU A 106 2.38 -5.50 0.44
C GLU A 106 2.56 -4.89 1.83
N LEU A 107 1.46 -4.66 2.54
CA LEU A 107 1.52 -4.03 3.87
C LEU A 107 2.24 -4.87 4.91
N ASP A 108 2.23 -6.19 4.75
CA ASP A 108 2.86 -7.10 5.71
C ASP A 108 4.36 -7.27 5.49
N LEU A 109 4.90 -6.71 4.42
CA LEU A 109 6.30 -6.93 4.07
C LEU A 109 7.26 -6.09 4.89
N GLU A 110 6.78 -4.99 5.47
CA GLU A 110 7.62 -4.10 6.26
C GLU A 110 6.81 -3.47 7.39
N PRO A 111 7.45 -3.24 8.54
CA PRO A 111 6.74 -2.68 9.70
C PRO A 111 6.31 -1.22 9.51
N ASP A 112 7.01 -0.47 8.64
CA ASP A 112 6.70 0.94 8.39
C ASP A 112 5.80 1.15 7.17
N ALA A 113 5.26 0.07 6.62
CA ALA A 113 4.42 0.16 5.42
C ALA A 113 3.08 0.81 5.73
N VAL A 114 2.68 1.75 4.89
CA VAL A 114 1.34 2.33 4.92
C VAL A 114 0.75 2.26 3.52
N SER A 115 -0.56 2.05 3.46
CA SER A 115 -1.23 1.98 2.18
C SER A 115 -1.33 3.38 1.55
N TRP A 116 -1.12 3.45 0.23
CA TRP A 116 -1.24 4.71 -0.50
C TRP A 116 -2.67 5.29 -0.42
N ILE A 117 -3.66 4.46 -0.12
CA ILE A 117 -5.05 4.90 0.01
C ILE A 117 -5.46 5.17 1.46
N SER A 118 -4.58 4.92 2.43
CA SER A 118 -4.84 5.26 3.83
C SER A 118 -4.79 6.77 4.04
N PRO A 119 -5.40 7.28 5.11
CA PRO A 119 -5.34 8.72 5.39
C PRO A 119 -3.91 9.26 5.46
N ILE A 120 -3.01 8.54 6.17
CA ILE A 120 -1.61 8.98 6.26
C ILE A 120 -0.91 8.86 4.92
N GLY A 121 -1.19 7.81 4.15
CA GLY A 121 -0.62 7.65 2.82
C GLY A 121 -1.02 8.78 1.89
N LYS A 122 -2.30 9.16 1.91
CA LYS A 122 -2.80 10.26 1.09
C LYS A 122 -2.19 11.60 1.51
N ALA A 123 -2.05 11.84 2.81
CA ALA A 123 -1.45 13.06 3.31
C ALA A 123 0.00 13.17 2.87
N LEU A 124 0.74 12.07 2.93
CA LEU A 124 2.13 12.04 2.49
C LEU A 124 2.25 12.29 0.98
N LEU A 125 1.40 11.64 0.18
CA LEU A 125 1.45 11.78 -1.27
C LEU A 125 1.13 13.20 -1.75
N ALA A 126 0.44 13.98 -0.94
CA ALA A 126 0.13 15.37 -1.27
C ALA A 126 1.22 16.35 -0.82
N ALA A 127 2.30 15.86 -0.23
CA ALA A 127 3.30 16.70 0.43
C ALA A 127 4.64 16.67 -0.28
N ASP A 128 5.44 17.70 0.00
CA ASP A 128 6.80 17.84 -0.52
C ASP A 128 7.78 17.90 0.65
N MET A 129 9.07 17.78 0.32
CA MET A 129 10.14 17.93 1.30
C MET A 129 9.97 19.23 2.08
N GLY A 130 10.00 19.12 3.40
CA GLY A 130 9.88 20.29 4.28
C GLY A 130 8.46 20.66 4.65
N ASP A 131 7.46 20.04 4.05
CA ASP A 131 6.06 20.31 4.38
C ASP A 131 5.68 19.71 5.73
N TRP A 132 4.70 20.33 6.36
CA TRP A 132 4.09 19.79 7.58
C TRP A 132 2.85 19.01 7.21
N ILE A 133 2.69 17.84 7.79
CA ILE A 133 1.50 17.01 7.59
C ILE A 133 0.87 16.68 8.94
N THR A 134 -0.37 16.24 8.91
CA THR A 134 -1.07 15.80 10.12
C THR A 134 -1.05 14.27 10.16
N LEU A 135 -0.57 13.72 11.26
CA LEU A 135 -0.51 12.27 11.46
C LEU A 135 -1.87 11.76 11.95
N ASP A 136 -2.03 10.43 11.96
CA ASP A 136 -3.29 9.80 12.33
C ASP A 136 -3.76 10.16 13.73
N ASP A 137 -2.82 10.43 14.63
CA ASP A 137 -3.13 10.79 16.01
C ASP A 137 -3.31 12.30 16.23
N GLY A 138 -3.33 13.08 15.16
CA GLY A 138 -3.56 14.51 15.21
C GLY A 138 -2.31 15.36 15.37
N ARG A 139 -1.16 14.75 15.61
CA ARG A 139 0.10 15.49 15.67
C ARG A 139 0.48 15.99 14.29
N THR A 140 1.21 17.11 14.27
CA THR A 140 1.82 17.57 13.01
C THR A 140 3.28 17.21 12.98
N ALA A 141 3.78 16.90 11.80
CA ALA A 141 5.17 16.52 11.61
C ALA A 141 5.68 17.04 10.29
N LYS A 142 6.97 17.35 10.26
CA LYS A 142 7.63 17.91 9.09
C LYS A 142 8.34 16.81 8.33
N ILE A 143 8.24 16.81 7.02
CA ILE A 143 8.93 15.84 6.17
C ILE A 143 10.40 16.20 6.11
N LEU A 144 11.26 15.31 6.63
CA LEU A 144 12.69 15.51 6.66
C LEU A 144 13.40 14.90 5.47
N THR A 145 13.06 13.66 5.11
CA THR A 145 13.72 12.95 4.01
C THR A 145 12.70 12.16 3.21
N ILE A 146 13.00 12.00 1.94
CA ILE A 146 12.24 11.17 1.01
C ILE A 146 13.25 10.27 0.31
N GLU A 147 13.11 8.96 0.52
CA GLU A 147 14.06 7.97 -0.01
C GLU A 147 13.30 6.83 -0.66
N PHE A 148 14.01 5.98 -1.38
CA PHE A 148 13.42 4.80 -2.01
C PHE A 148 14.26 3.58 -1.66
N LYS A 149 13.60 2.55 -1.14
CA LYS A 149 14.27 1.30 -0.80
C LYS A 149 14.64 0.57 -2.09
N THR A 150 15.83 -0.02 -2.09
CA THR A 150 16.29 -0.78 -3.25
C THR A 150 15.57 -2.12 -3.31
N ARG A 151 15.60 -2.71 -4.52
CA ARG A 151 14.95 -4.01 -4.78
C ARG A 151 15.69 -5.17 -4.11
#